data_0a0f6bbe784b96a25808f2e0e8d16a8d
#
_entry.id   0a0f6bbe784b96a25808f2e0e8d16a8d
#
_cell.length_a   1.000
_cell.length_b   1.000
_cell.length_c   1.000
_cell.angle_alpha   90.00
_cell.angle_beta   90.00
_cell.angle_gamma   90.00
#
_symmetry.space_group_name_H-M   'P 1'
#
loop_
_entity.id
_entity.type
_entity.pdbx_description
1 polymer ?
#
loop_
_entity_poly.entity_id
_entity_poly.type
_entity_poly.pdbx_seq_one_letter_code
_entity_poly.pdbx_strand_id
1 'polypeptide(L)'
;TDKHFRIVGEEAYCAAGGTFTTDLFGERRYCDDAGLVMDLVQDRLDAIAKAAREDGWRDAEGQLYRPDSYWMRGHLEPAGERDPTEEETAQLVEIEAAIAKRESEVDEDDHDYDDELRALTRKQDAIVSACRVFTAEQKAEHSLIVFIGHDGIEQVAFTRTAKGTAADGPKPPRP
;
A
#
# COMPACT_ATOMS: atom_id res chain seq x y z
N THR A 1 14.50 -3.37 2.58
CA THR A 1 14.46 -2.35 3.64
C THR A 1 14.09 -0.99 3.06
N ASP A 2 14.61 -0.65 1.92
CA ASP A 2 14.46 0.67 1.30
C ASP A 2 12.99 1.05 1.02
N LYS A 3 12.23 0.14 0.41
CA LYS A 3 10.82 0.39 0.10
C LYS A 3 9.93 0.52 1.35
N HIS A 4 10.22 -0.26 2.40
CA HIS A 4 9.48 -0.19 3.66
C HIS A 4 9.80 1.08 4.43
N PHE A 5 11.08 1.50 4.41
CA PHE A 5 11.49 2.75 5.03
C PHE A 5 10.82 3.98 4.39
N ARG A 6 10.61 3.99 3.07
CA ARG A 6 9.89 5.08 2.38
C ARG A 6 8.45 5.26 2.89
N ILE A 7 7.80 4.17 3.30
CA ILE A 7 6.43 4.21 3.85
C ILE A 7 6.41 4.80 5.25
N VAL A 8 7.38 4.41 6.08
CA VAL A 8 7.49 4.87 7.47
C VAL A 8 7.95 6.32 7.51
N GLY A 9 8.97 6.66 6.74
CA GLY A 9 9.64 7.94 6.78
C GLY A 9 10.62 8.08 7.95
N GLU A 10 11.55 9.02 7.81
CA GLU A 10 12.62 9.24 8.80
C GLU A 10 12.06 9.71 10.15
N GLU A 11 11.06 10.61 10.11
CA GLU A 11 10.48 11.19 11.32
C GLU A 11 9.83 10.13 12.22
N ALA A 12 8.99 9.26 11.65
CA ALA A 12 8.32 8.21 12.41
C ALA A 12 9.32 7.16 12.93
N TYR A 13 10.33 6.82 12.12
CA TYR A 13 11.39 5.90 12.53
C TYR A 13 12.19 6.46 13.72
N CYS A 14 12.63 7.73 13.66
CA CYS A 14 13.33 8.38 14.77
C CYS A 14 12.44 8.54 16.00
N ALA A 15 11.17 8.89 15.83
CA ALA A 15 10.21 9.01 16.94
C ALA A 15 10.01 7.68 17.68
N ALA A 16 10.12 6.56 16.98
CA ALA A 16 10.08 5.21 17.56
C ALA A 16 11.41 4.75 18.17
N GLY A 17 12.44 5.61 18.17
CA GLY A 17 13.76 5.32 18.75
C GLY A 17 14.78 4.76 17.77
N GLY A 18 14.46 4.75 16.47
CA GLY A 18 15.38 4.33 15.43
C GLY A 18 16.56 5.29 15.27
N THR A 19 17.72 4.74 14.93
CA THR A 19 18.97 5.47 14.70
C THR A 19 19.55 5.14 13.34
N PHE A 20 20.52 5.94 12.90
CA PHE A 20 21.17 5.77 11.61
C PHE A 20 22.68 5.71 11.80
N THR A 21 23.30 4.80 11.08
CA THR A 21 24.76 4.80 10.88
C THR A 21 25.10 5.35 9.49
N THR A 22 26.07 6.23 9.44
CA THR A 22 26.59 6.78 8.19
C THR A 22 27.81 5.96 7.75
N ASP A 23 27.97 5.72 6.46
CA ASP A 23 29.16 5.05 5.95
C ASP A 23 30.45 5.85 6.20
N LEU A 24 31.60 5.22 5.96
CA LEU A 24 32.93 5.81 6.21
C LEU A 24 33.19 7.07 5.36
N PHE A 25 32.44 7.26 4.28
CA PHE A 25 32.61 8.38 3.36
C PHE A 25 31.58 9.48 3.59
N GLY A 26 30.58 9.26 4.47
CA GLY A 26 29.50 10.20 4.76
C GLY A 26 28.44 10.32 3.66
N GLU A 27 28.48 9.43 2.66
CA GLU A 27 27.61 9.52 1.48
C GLU A 27 26.28 8.80 1.67
N ARG A 28 26.24 7.75 2.51
CA ARG A 28 25.03 6.92 2.70
C ARG A 28 24.70 6.74 4.16
N ARG A 29 23.43 6.87 4.47
CA ARG A 29 22.87 6.60 5.80
C ARG A 29 22.08 5.29 5.76
N TYR A 30 22.24 4.47 6.76
CA TYR A 30 21.59 3.17 6.91
C TYR A 30 20.78 3.17 8.21
N CYS A 31 19.56 2.64 8.15
CA CYS A 31 18.78 2.37 9.36
C CYS A 31 19.47 1.26 10.17
N ASP A 32 19.69 1.50 11.45
CA ASP A 32 20.37 0.53 12.33
C ASP A 32 19.45 -0.62 12.73
N ASP A 33 18.12 -0.38 12.76
CA ASP A 33 17.12 -1.38 13.14
C ASP A 33 16.10 -1.59 12.01
N ALA A 34 16.34 -2.60 11.19
CA ALA A 34 15.42 -3.02 10.14
C ALA A 34 14.15 -3.68 10.71
N GLY A 35 14.22 -4.28 11.91
CA GLY A 35 13.07 -4.86 12.60
C GLY A 35 12.06 -3.77 12.97
N LEU A 36 12.54 -2.68 13.57
CA LEU A 36 11.70 -1.54 13.90
C LEU A 36 10.99 -0.94 12.68
N VAL A 37 11.67 -0.88 11.53
CA VAL A 37 11.01 -0.45 10.27
C VAL A 37 9.86 -1.37 9.89
N MET A 38 10.06 -2.69 9.99
CA MET A 38 9.01 -3.67 9.67
C MET A 38 7.84 -3.61 10.63
N ASP A 39 8.10 -3.43 11.93
CA ASP A 39 7.06 -3.28 12.95
C ASP A 39 6.21 -2.03 12.68
N LEU A 40 6.83 -0.89 12.38
CA LEU A 40 6.12 0.35 12.04
C LEU A 40 5.27 0.23 10.76
N VAL A 41 5.77 -0.50 9.75
CA VAL A 41 4.98 -0.80 8.55
C VAL A 41 3.79 -1.69 8.90
N GLN A 42 4.00 -2.74 9.71
CA GLN A 42 2.92 -3.64 10.12
C GLN A 42 1.85 -2.90 10.91
N ASP A 43 2.23 -2.06 11.88
CA ASP A 43 1.31 -1.23 12.65
C ASP A 43 0.45 -0.34 11.74
N ARG A 44 1.06 0.24 10.72
CA ARG A 44 0.34 1.06 9.73
C ARG A 44 -0.65 0.23 8.91
N LEU A 45 -0.25 -0.94 8.41
CA LEU A 45 -1.13 -1.84 7.67
C LEU A 45 -2.30 -2.34 8.55
N ASP A 46 -2.04 -2.63 9.81
CA ASP A 46 -3.04 -3.07 10.77
C ASP A 46 -4.04 -1.94 11.11
N ALA A 47 -3.57 -0.69 11.17
CA ALA A 47 -4.45 0.47 11.32
C ALA A 47 -5.40 0.63 10.12
N ILE A 48 -4.91 0.47 8.89
CA ILE A 48 -5.73 0.50 7.68
C ILE A 48 -6.73 -0.66 7.68
N ALA A 49 -6.28 -1.87 8.01
CA ALA A 49 -7.15 -3.04 8.10
C ALA A 49 -8.23 -2.87 9.17
N LYS A 50 -7.90 -2.26 10.31
CA LYS A 50 -8.86 -1.92 11.37
C LYS A 50 -9.91 -0.93 10.86
N ALA A 51 -9.49 0.14 10.22
CA ALA A 51 -10.41 1.13 9.63
C ALA A 51 -11.34 0.49 8.59
N ALA A 52 -10.84 -0.42 7.78
CA ALA A 52 -11.66 -1.16 6.81
C ALA A 52 -12.73 -2.03 7.50
N ARG A 53 -12.39 -2.72 8.59
CA ARG A 53 -13.40 -3.47 9.38
C ARG A 53 -14.46 -2.55 9.97
N GLU A 54 -14.07 -1.38 10.47
CA GLU A 54 -15.00 -0.36 10.98
C GLU A 54 -15.91 0.21 9.88
N ASP A 55 -15.40 0.28 8.64
CA ASP A 55 -16.16 0.68 7.43
C ASP A 55 -17.08 -0.43 6.88
N GLY A 56 -17.15 -1.58 7.53
CA GLY A 56 -18.10 -2.65 7.25
C GLY A 56 -17.57 -3.78 6.36
N TRP A 57 -16.28 -3.84 6.09
CA TRP A 57 -15.69 -5.01 5.44
C TRP A 57 -15.80 -6.23 6.36
N ARG A 58 -16.16 -7.38 5.80
CA ARG A 58 -16.36 -8.62 6.54
C ARG A 58 -15.17 -8.99 7.41
N ASP A 59 -13.98 -8.82 6.86
CA ASP A 59 -12.70 -8.97 7.51
C ASP A 59 -11.65 -8.15 6.77
N ALA A 60 -10.59 -7.77 7.46
CA ALA A 60 -9.46 -7.09 6.86
C ALA A 60 -8.17 -7.43 7.61
N GLU A 61 -7.08 -7.64 6.91
CA GLU A 61 -5.78 -7.90 7.52
C GLU A 61 -4.66 -7.13 6.81
N GLY A 62 -3.63 -6.76 7.56
CA GLY A 62 -2.40 -6.17 7.07
C GLY A 62 -1.33 -7.24 6.86
N GLN A 63 -0.66 -7.24 5.71
CA GLN A 63 0.45 -8.15 5.40
C GLN A 63 1.64 -7.36 4.85
N LEU A 64 2.85 -7.59 5.40
CA LEU A 64 4.08 -6.92 4.94
C LEU A 64 4.41 -7.19 3.47
N TYR A 65 3.98 -8.33 2.97
CA TYR A 65 4.27 -8.79 1.63
C TYR A 65 3.01 -9.18 0.88
N ARG A 66 3.11 -9.12 -0.44
CA ARG A 66 2.04 -9.59 -1.32
C ARG A 66 1.69 -11.04 -1.03
N PRO A 67 0.40 -11.38 -0.85
CA PRO A 67 -0.04 -12.73 -0.59
C PRO A 67 0.32 -13.68 -1.75
N ASP A 68 0.78 -14.90 -1.46
CA ASP A 68 1.10 -15.91 -2.49
C ASP A 68 -0.11 -16.24 -3.39
N SER A 69 -1.31 -16.20 -2.81
CA SER A 69 -2.56 -16.45 -3.50
C SER A 69 -3.17 -15.22 -4.18
N TYR A 70 -2.41 -14.15 -4.36
CA TYR A 70 -2.89 -12.88 -4.94
C TYR A 70 -3.62 -13.08 -6.27
N TRP A 71 -3.11 -13.94 -7.15
CA TRP A 71 -3.67 -14.19 -8.47
C TRP A 71 -4.95 -15.02 -8.46
N MET A 72 -5.22 -15.76 -7.38
CA MET A 72 -6.44 -16.56 -7.20
C MET A 72 -7.57 -15.77 -6.53
N ARG A 73 -7.32 -14.51 -6.19
CA ARG A 73 -8.27 -13.65 -5.52
C ARG A 73 -9.10 -12.93 -6.55
N GLY A 74 -10.42 -12.97 -6.37
CA GLY A 74 -11.34 -12.35 -7.31
C GLY A 74 -11.11 -10.84 -7.41
N HIS A 75 -11.27 -10.32 -8.62
CA HIS A 75 -11.39 -8.89 -8.84
C HIS A 75 -12.77 -8.45 -8.33
N LEU A 76 -12.80 -7.42 -7.49
CA LEU A 76 -14.04 -6.80 -7.04
C LEU A 76 -14.22 -5.48 -7.76
N GLU A 77 -15.19 -5.42 -8.64
CA GLU A 77 -15.56 -4.18 -9.29
C GLU A 77 -16.26 -3.23 -8.30
N PRO A 78 -15.84 -1.97 -8.20
CA PRO A 78 -16.53 -0.99 -7.38
C PRO A 78 -17.97 -0.80 -7.88
N ALA A 79 -18.89 -0.52 -6.98
CA ALA A 79 -20.28 -0.21 -7.32
C ALA A 79 -20.41 1.16 -8.00
N GLY A 80 -19.44 2.02 -7.81
CA GLY A 80 -19.36 3.35 -8.38
C GLY A 80 -18.13 4.09 -7.91
N GLU A 81 -18.07 5.36 -8.23
CA GLU A 81 -17.03 6.29 -7.77
C GLU A 81 -17.72 7.50 -7.14
N ARG A 82 -17.12 8.03 -6.08
CA ARG A 82 -17.49 9.33 -5.52
C ARG A 82 -16.64 10.42 -6.14
N ASP A 83 -17.17 11.62 -6.15
CA ASP A 83 -16.35 12.77 -6.52
C ASP A 83 -15.21 12.96 -5.50
N PRO A 84 -14.02 13.36 -5.95
CA PRO A 84 -12.94 13.73 -5.07
C PRO A 84 -13.35 14.89 -4.15
N THR A 85 -12.85 14.90 -2.93
CA THR A 85 -13.00 16.04 -2.03
C THR A 85 -12.26 17.27 -2.58
N GLU A 86 -12.49 18.44 -2.02
CA GLU A 86 -11.76 19.66 -2.41
C GLU A 86 -10.24 19.51 -2.18
N GLU A 87 -9.84 18.85 -1.10
CA GLU A 87 -8.44 18.57 -0.81
C GLU A 87 -7.82 17.57 -1.79
N GLU A 88 -8.52 16.47 -2.09
CA GLU A 88 -8.10 15.49 -3.09
C GLU A 88 -8.02 16.11 -4.49
N THR A 89 -8.96 16.98 -4.84
CA THR A 89 -8.94 17.71 -6.11
C THR A 89 -7.73 18.64 -6.20
N ALA A 90 -7.42 19.37 -5.12
CA ALA A 90 -6.25 20.23 -5.08
C ALA A 90 -4.95 19.41 -5.24
N GLN A 91 -4.85 18.27 -4.54
CA GLN A 91 -3.70 17.36 -4.68
C GLN A 91 -3.57 16.79 -6.10
N LEU A 92 -4.67 16.42 -6.73
CA LEU A 92 -4.66 15.94 -8.14
C LEU A 92 -4.13 17.02 -9.09
N VAL A 93 -4.57 18.26 -8.93
CA VAL A 93 -4.10 19.39 -9.75
C VAL A 93 -2.60 19.63 -9.55
N GLU A 94 -2.10 19.57 -8.30
CA GLU A 94 -0.68 19.70 -8.02
C GLU A 94 0.14 18.56 -8.64
N ILE A 95 -0.34 17.33 -8.54
CA ILE A 95 0.31 16.16 -9.11
C ILE A 95 0.34 16.25 -10.65
N GLU A 96 -0.76 16.62 -11.29
CA GLU A 96 -0.82 16.80 -12.74
C GLU A 96 0.14 17.89 -13.22
N ALA A 97 0.21 19.01 -12.49
CA ALA A 97 1.15 20.08 -12.80
C ALA A 97 2.62 19.62 -12.65
N ALA A 98 2.91 18.81 -11.62
CA ALA A 98 4.24 18.25 -11.39
C ALA A 98 4.63 17.24 -12.49
N ILE A 99 3.69 16.38 -12.92
CA ILE A 99 3.87 15.45 -14.04
C ILE A 99 4.17 16.23 -15.33
N ALA A 100 3.32 17.21 -15.68
CA ALA A 100 3.48 18.00 -16.89
C ALA A 100 4.82 18.78 -16.90
N LYS A 101 5.22 19.31 -15.75
CA LYS A 101 6.52 19.98 -15.61
C LYS A 101 7.65 18.98 -15.86
N ARG A 102 7.61 17.81 -15.22
CA ARG A 102 8.65 16.80 -15.35
C ARG A 102 8.76 16.26 -16.78
N GLU A 103 7.62 16.03 -17.45
CA GLU A 103 7.58 15.64 -18.88
C GLU A 103 8.17 16.69 -19.80
N SER A 104 8.11 17.98 -19.44
CA SER A 104 8.69 19.06 -20.24
C SER A 104 10.20 19.24 -20.04
N GLU A 105 10.75 18.70 -18.95
CA GLU A 105 12.16 18.81 -18.54
C GLU A 105 12.99 17.56 -18.89
N VAL A 106 12.46 16.66 -19.74
CA VAL A 106 13.10 15.38 -20.10
C VAL A 106 14.47 15.62 -20.74
N ASP A 107 15.51 15.11 -20.08
CA ASP A 107 16.82 14.87 -20.67
C ASP A 107 16.93 13.35 -20.93
N GLU A 108 17.29 12.93 -22.16
CA GLU A 108 17.26 11.52 -22.58
C GLU A 108 18.15 10.58 -21.74
N ASP A 109 19.04 11.14 -20.90
CA ASP A 109 19.99 10.40 -20.06
C ASP A 109 19.61 10.41 -18.54
N ASP A 110 18.47 10.96 -18.15
CA ASP A 110 18.06 11.08 -16.74
C ASP A 110 17.35 9.81 -16.23
N HIS A 111 18.10 8.92 -15.60
CA HIS A 111 17.55 7.71 -14.98
C HIS A 111 16.61 7.98 -13.79
N ASP A 112 16.77 9.11 -13.11
CA ASP A 112 15.93 9.50 -11.96
C ASP A 112 14.55 10.00 -12.41
N TYR A 113 14.44 10.42 -13.68
CA TYR A 113 13.18 10.85 -14.30
C TYR A 113 12.07 9.81 -14.18
N ASP A 114 12.35 8.58 -14.55
CA ASP A 114 11.39 7.48 -14.53
C ASP A 114 10.86 7.19 -13.13
N ASP A 115 11.69 7.30 -12.10
CA ASP A 115 11.31 6.99 -10.72
C ASP A 115 10.44 8.10 -10.12
N GLU A 116 10.74 9.37 -10.39
CA GLU A 116 9.92 10.51 -9.96
C GLU A 116 8.54 10.51 -10.65
N LEU A 117 8.49 10.31 -11.96
CA LEU A 117 7.24 10.25 -12.72
C LEU A 117 6.36 9.09 -12.22
N ARG A 118 6.94 7.92 -12.00
CA ARG A 118 6.24 6.79 -11.41
C ARG A 118 5.70 7.11 -10.01
N ALA A 119 6.47 7.82 -9.17
CA ALA A 119 6.03 8.21 -7.84
C ALA A 119 4.84 9.16 -7.88
N LEU A 120 4.81 10.11 -8.81
CA LEU A 120 3.70 11.04 -9.02
C LEU A 120 2.45 10.31 -9.53
N THR A 121 2.59 9.48 -10.55
CA THR A 121 1.49 8.67 -11.11
C THR A 121 0.85 7.79 -10.03
N ARG A 122 1.66 7.20 -9.17
CA ARG A 122 1.18 6.37 -8.05
C ARG A 122 0.39 7.15 -7.02
N LYS A 123 0.80 8.39 -6.73
CA LYS A 123 0.02 9.27 -5.83
C LYS A 123 -1.34 9.59 -6.45
N GLN A 124 -1.38 9.85 -7.74
CA GLN A 124 -2.61 10.05 -8.50
C GLN A 124 -3.51 8.82 -8.42
N ASP A 125 -2.99 7.64 -8.72
CA ASP A 125 -3.70 6.37 -8.66
C ASP A 125 -4.25 6.07 -7.26
N ALA A 126 -3.52 6.42 -6.21
CA ALA A 126 -3.96 6.24 -4.83
C ALA A 126 -5.19 7.10 -4.52
N ILE A 127 -5.19 8.37 -4.93
CA ILE A 127 -6.35 9.26 -4.75
C ILE A 127 -7.54 8.75 -5.55
N VAL A 128 -7.37 8.39 -6.81
CA VAL A 128 -8.44 7.83 -7.66
C VAL A 128 -8.99 6.54 -7.06
N SER A 129 -8.11 5.68 -6.55
CA SER A 129 -8.53 4.44 -5.88
C SER A 129 -9.32 4.68 -4.60
N ALA A 130 -9.02 5.73 -3.86
CA ALA A 130 -9.76 6.13 -2.67
C ALA A 130 -11.18 6.66 -2.99
N CYS A 131 -11.42 7.08 -4.23
CA CYS A 131 -12.75 7.49 -4.70
C CYS A 131 -13.67 6.31 -5.03
N ARG A 132 -13.18 5.08 -5.07
CA ARG A 132 -14.00 3.89 -5.36
C ARG A 132 -14.98 3.61 -4.23
N VAL A 133 -16.24 3.38 -4.58
CA VAL A 133 -17.32 3.10 -3.64
C VAL A 133 -17.74 1.64 -3.75
N PHE A 134 -17.87 0.99 -2.60
CA PHE A 134 -18.36 -0.39 -2.50
C PHE A 134 -19.66 -0.40 -1.69
N THR A 135 -20.62 -1.23 -2.12
CA THR A 135 -21.88 -1.39 -1.39
C THR A 135 -21.67 -2.12 -0.06
N ALA A 136 -22.61 -1.95 0.88
CA ALA A 136 -22.60 -2.70 2.14
C ALA A 136 -22.63 -4.22 1.92
N GLU A 137 -23.33 -4.69 0.88
CA GLU A 137 -23.39 -6.10 0.50
C GLU A 137 -22.02 -6.61 0.00
N GLN A 138 -21.35 -5.82 -0.86
CA GLN A 138 -20.01 -6.14 -1.34
C GLN A 138 -19.01 -6.22 -0.18
N LYS A 139 -19.04 -5.27 0.74
CA LYS A 139 -18.19 -5.25 1.93
C LYS A 139 -18.46 -6.45 2.85
N ALA A 140 -19.74 -6.79 3.08
CA ALA A 140 -20.13 -7.92 3.90
C ALA A 140 -19.77 -9.31 3.32
N GLU A 141 -19.63 -9.41 2.00
CA GLU A 141 -19.28 -10.66 1.31
C GLU A 141 -17.78 -10.85 1.08
N HIS A 142 -16.99 -9.77 1.16
CA HIS A 142 -15.57 -9.80 0.82
C HIS A 142 -14.70 -9.46 2.03
N SER A 143 -13.53 -10.07 2.06
CA SER A 143 -12.45 -9.70 2.97
C SER A 143 -11.40 -8.90 2.19
N LEU A 144 -10.71 -8.01 2.88
CA LEU A 144 -9.72 -7.10 2.33
C LEU A 144 -8.35 -7.45 2.89
N ILE A 145 -7.33 -7.47 2.04
CA ILE A 145 -5.95 -7.60 2.47
C ILE A 145 -5.20 -6.36 2.01
N VAL A 146 -4.61 -5.66 2.96
CA VAL A 146 -3.71 -4.54 2.70
C VAL A 146 -2.28 -5.04 2.77
N PHE A 147 -1.48 -4.77 1.77
CA PHE A 147 -0.09 -5.24 1.72
C PHE A 147 0.80 -4.25 0.99
N ILE A 148 2.12 -4.42 1.15
CA ILE A 148 3.09 -3.61 0.42
C ILE A 148 3.39 -4.26 -0.92
N GLY A 149 3.09 -3.56 -2.00
CA GLY A 149 3.40 -3.95 -3.36
C GLY A 149 4.89 -4.07 -3.64
N HIS A 150 5.23 -4.56 -4.82
CA HIS A 150 6.64 -4.63 -5.26
C HIS A 150 7.27 -3.23 -5.38
N ASP A 151 6.47 -2.27 -5.71
CA ASP A 151 6.80 -0.85 -5.84
C ASP A 151 6.97 -0.10 -4.51
N GLY A 152 6.70 -0.78 -3.38
CA GLY A 152 6.76 -0.18 -2.05
C GLY A 152 5.55 0.68 -1.70
N ILE A 153 4.40 0.45 -2.35
CA ILE A 153 3.15 1.16 -2.08
C ILE A 153 2.14 0.22 -1.45
N GLU A 154 1.27 0.79 -0.61
CA GLU A 154 0.13 0.10 -0.04
C GLU A 154 -0.84 -0.29 -1.15
N GLN A 155 -1.13 -1.57 -1.24
CA GLN A 155 -2.06 -2.14 -2.21
C GLN A 155 -3.14 -2.93 -1.49
N VAL A 156 -4.29 -3.06 -2.13
CA VAL A 156 -5.44 -3.78 -1.60
C VAL A 156 -5.79 -4.94 -2.51
N ALA A 157 -6.02 -6.11 -1.92
CA ALA A 157 -6.59 -7.26 -2.58
C ALA A 157 -7.90 -7.66 -1.92
N PHE A 158 -8.90 -8.00 -2.74
CA PHE A 158 -10.19 -8.47 -2.26
C PHE A 158 -10.28 -9.98 -2.38
N THR A 159 -10.87 -10.63 -1.37
CA THR A 159 -11.13 -12.06 -1.41
C THR A 159 -12.60 -12.31 -1.19
N ARG A 160 -13.24 -13.03 -2.09
CA ARG A 160 -14.57 -13.56 -1.86
C ARG A 160 -14.44 -14.81 -1.01
N THR A 161 -15.04 -14.84 0.16
CA THR A 161 -15.12 -16.07 0.94
C THR A 161 -16.11 -16.98 0.24
N ALA A 162 -15.64 -18.15 -0.22
CA ALA A 162 -16.55 -19.20 -0.73
C ALA A 162 -17.60 -19.47 0.34
N LYS A 163 -18.88 -19.36 -0.02
CA LYS A 163 -19.99 -19.78 0.82
C LYS A 163 -19.77 -21.26 1.18
N GLY A 164 -19.32 -21.53 2.42
CA GLY A 164 -19.35 -22.85 3.00
C GLY A 164 -18.25 -23.83 2.59
N THR A 165 -16.98 -23.50 2.74
CA THR A 165 -15.97 -24.52 3.06
C THR A 165 -15.71 -24.43 4.56
N ALA A 166 -16.44 -25.27 5.30
CA ALA A 166 -16.06 -25.64 6.65
C ALA A 166 -14.58 -26.07 6.65
N ALA A 167 -13.88 -25.65 7.70
CA ALA A 167 -12.49 -25.97 7.96
C ALA A 167 -12.10 -27.35 7.42
N ASP A 168 -11.16 -27.37 6.50
CA ASP A 168 -10.48 -28.60 6.10
C ASP A 168 -9.68 -29.07 7.33
N GLY A 169 -10.16 -30.13 7.95
CA GLY A 169 -9.55 -30.74 9.12
C GLY A 169 -8.14 -31.22 8.79
N PRO A 170 -7.31 -31.49 9.81
CA PRO A 170 -5.91 -31.86 9.64
C PRO A 170 -5.76 -33.08 8.72
N LYS A 171 -5.00 -32.89 7.65
CA LYS A 171 -4.69 -33.92 6.66
C LYS A 171 -4.02 -35.11 7.35
N PRO A 172 -4.54 -36.36 7.22
CA PRO A 172 -3.93 -37.51 7.86
C PRO A 172 -2.52 -37.76 7.28
N PRO A 173 -1.59 -38.30 8.08
CA PRO A 173 -0.24 -38.62 7.62
C PRO A 173 -0.28 -39.65 6.53
N ARG A 174 0.50 -39.47 5.49
CA ARG A 174 0.68 -40.43 4.41
C ARG A 174 1.45 -41.66 4.93
N PRO A 175 1.13 -42.87 4.46
CA PRO A 175 1.80 -44.11 4.84
C PRO A 175 3.25 -44.17 4.35
#